data_92b2f55feca75de43607b3ed5893f451
#
_entry.id   92b2f55feca75de43607b3ed5893f451
#
_cell.length_a   1.000
_cell.length_b   1.000
_cell.length_c   1.000
_cell.angle_alpha   90.00
_cell.angle_beta   90.00
_cell.angle_gamma   90.00
#
_symmetry.space_group_name_H-M   'P 1'
#
loop_
_entity.id
_entity.type
_entity.pdbx_description
1 polymer ?
#
loop_
_entity_poly.entity_id
_entity_poly.type
_entity_poly.pdbx_seq_one_letter_code
_entity_poly.pdbx_strand_id
1 'polypeptide(L)'
;GMHFRFLVGDTLYFDANDGSSGTELWAHDTSNRSTWRVTDIRSGSGSSNPGSYLAERVGDTIYFSANDGTTGYEMWAHDTSNMSTWQVHDNNQGGATSNSLGAFHSVLVGDTLYFTGNDGSTGWELWAHRLASVNRQTNTGGDITSWAINASLPAGLSFGTNNGTIFGTPT
;
A
#
# COMPACT_ATOMS: atom_id res chain seq x y z
N GLY A 1 -19.96 8.33 -1.88
CA GLY A 1 -19.58 8.27 -0.46
C GLY A 1 -18.08 8.05 -0.36
N MET A 2 -17.47 8.42 0.74
CA MET A 2 -16.04 8.12 1.00
C MET A 2 -15.83 6.61 1.07
N HIS A 3 -15.05 6.04 0.17
CA HIS A 3 -14.78 4.61 0.09
C HIS A 3 -13.44 4.23 0.74
N PHE A 4 -12.51 5.17 0.81
CA PHE A 4 -11.16 4.96 1.33
C PHE A 4 -11.01 5.62 2.71
N ARG A 5 -10.76 4.83 3.76
CA ARG A 5 -10.54 5.33 5.14
C ARG A 5 -9.66 4.39 5.94
N PHE A 6 -8.51 4.91 6.40
CA PHE A 6 -7.61 4.20 7.32
C PHE A 6 -7.11 5.14 8.40
N LEU A 7 -7.18 4.72 9.65
CA LEU A 7 -6.54 5.41 10.77
C LEU A 7 -5.21 4.71 11.07
N VAL A 8 -4.12 5.47 11.05
CA VAL A 8 -2.77 5.01 11.36
C VAL A 8 -2.16 5.96 12.40
N GLY A 9 -2.03 5.49 13.63
CA GLY A 9 -1.74 6.41 14.74
C GLY A 9 -2.82 7.48 14.86
N ASP A 10 -2.43 8.75 14.87
CA ASP A 10 -3.33 9.89 14.91
C ASP A 10 -3.70 10.41 13.51
N THR A 11 -3.24 9.76 12.43
CA THR A 11 -3.46 10.22 11.06
C THR A 11 -4.57 9.42 10.38
N LEU A 12 -5.60 10.12 9.93
CA LEU A 12 -6.68 9.58 9.10
C LEU A 12 -6.34 9.78 7.62
N TYR A 13 -6.27 8.69 6.85
CA TYR A 13 -6.10 8.69 5.40
C TYR A 13 -7.46 8.50 4.73
N PHE A 14 -7.76 9.28 3.70
CA PHE A 14 -9.08 9.27 3.02
C PHE A 14 -8.98 9.83 1.59
N ASP A 15 -10.01 9.57 0.79
CA ASP A 15 -10.19 10.16 -0.53
C ASP A 15 -10.91 11.51 -0.39
N ALA A 16 -10.38 12.56 -1.03
CA ALA A 16 -11.01 13.88 -1.04
C ALA A 16 -10.68 14.67 -2.32
N ASN A 17 -11.52 15.67 -2.60
CA ASN A 17 -11.39 16.59 -3.71
C ASN A 17 -11.38 18.03 -3.20
N ASP A 18 -10.36 18.79 -3.53
CA ASP A 18 -10.20 20.21 -3.17
C ASP A 18 -10.83 21.19 -4.17
N GLY A 19 -11.46 20.65 -5.22
CA GLY A 19 -12.06 21.43 -6.32
C GLY A 19 -11.09 21.81 -7.43
N SER A 20 -9.80 21.48 -7.31
CA SER A 20 -8.77 21.83 -8.30
C SER A 20 -7.98 20.64 -8.83
N SER A 21 -7.68 19.66 -7.97
CA SER A 21 -6.82 18.52 -8.28
C SER A 21 -7.56 17.19 -8.40
N GLY A 22 -8.89 17.23 -8.52
CA GLY A 22 -9.69 16.01 -8.56
C GLY A 22 -9.74 15.28 -7.20
N THR A 23 -10.22 14.04 -7.23
CA THR A 23 -10.24 13.19 -6.03
C THR A 23 -8.91 12.47 -5.90
N GLU A 24 -8.16 12.78 -4.85
CA GLU A 24 -6.83 12.27 -4.55
C GLU A 24 -6.75 11.70 -3.13
N LEU A 25 -5.60 11.11 -2.76
CA LEU A 25 -5.33 10.65 -1.41
C LEU A 25 -4.95 11.82 -0.51
N TRP A 26 -5.68 11.95 0.58
CA TRP A 26 -5.52 12.98 1.61
C TRP A 26 -5.24 12.36 2.97
N ALA A 27 -4.67 13.16 3.85
CA ALA A 27 -4.46 12.81 5.24
C ALA A 27 -4.88 13.93 6.17
N HIS A 28 -5.38 13.57 7.35
CA HIS A 28 -5.73 14.48 8.43
C HIS A 28 -5.12 13.98 9.74
N ASP A 29 -4.25 14.79 10.34
CA ASP A 29 -3.71 14.54 11.68
C ASP A 29 -4.68 15.04 12.73
N THR A 30 -5.25 14.13 13.51
CA THR A 30 -6.25 14.43 14.54
C THR A 30 -5.65 15.10 15.75
N SER A 31 -4.33 14.97 15.99
CA SER A 31 -3.64 15.57 17.13
C SER A 31 -3.42 17.07 16.98
N ASN A 32 -3.08 17.53 15.78
CA ASN A 32 -2.80 18.95 15.47
C ASN A 32 -3.82 19.56 14.50
N ARG A 33 -4.78 18.77 13.99
CA ARG A 33 -5.86 19.17 13.06
C ARG A 33 -5.37 19.66 11.70
N SER A 34 -4.18 19.29 11.28
CA SER A 34 -3.69 19.59 9.94
C SER A 34 -4.28 18.61 8.90
N THR A 35 -4.54 19.14 7.71
CA THR A 35 -5.01 18.34 6.57
C THR A 35 -4.14 18.65 5.37
N TRP A 36 -3.71 17.61 4.64
CA TRP A 36 -2.88 17.78 3.44
C TRP A 36 -3.18 16.72 2.40
N ARG A 37 -2.89 17.03 1.15
CA ARG A 37 -2.89 16.06 0.06
C ARG A 37 -1.62 15.23 0.15
N VAL A 38 -1.77 13.90 0.22
CA VAL A 38 -0.65 12.96 0.34
C VAL A 38 0.06 12.80 -0.99
N THR A 39 -0.73 12.67 -2.07
CA THR A 39 -0.20 12.45 -3.42
C THR A 39 -1.14 13.03 -4.47
N ASP A 40 -0.60 13.31 -5.65
CA ASP A 40 -1.29 13.77 -6.85
C ASP A 40 -1.02 12.72 -7.94
N ILE A 41 -1.68 11.56 -7.82
CA ILE A 41 -1.46 10.42 -8.73
C ILE A 41 -1.91 10.79 -10.14
N ARG A 42 -3.06 11.48 -10.25
CA ARG A 42 -3.55 11.96 -11.53
C ARG A 42 -3.42 13.48 -11.62
N SER A 43 -2.28 13.93 -12.12
CA SER A 43 -1.95 15.36 -12.22
C SER A 43 -3.04 16.20 -12.88
N GLY A 44 -3.27 17.40 -12.33
CA GLY A 44 -4.25 18.37 -12.81
C GLY A 44 -5.63 18.16 -12.20
N SER A 45 -6.70 18.44 -12.94
CA SER A 45 -8.08 18.37 -12.44
C SER A 45 -8.69 16.96 -12.52
N GLY A 46 -7.94 15.98 -13.01
CA GLY A 46 -8.38 14.59 -13.08
C GLY A 46 -8.42 13.95 -11.70
N SER A 47 -9.27 12.93 -11.51
CA SER A 47 -9.37 12.19 -10.26
C SER A 47 -8.65 10.86 -10.37
N SER A 48 -7.77 10.53 -9.42
CA SER A 48 -7.20 9.19 -9.29
C SER A 48 -8.17 8.21 -8.62
N ASN A 49 -9.16 8.72 -7.87
CA ASN A 49 -10.17 7.95 -7.15
C ASN A 49 -9.56 6.80 -6.32
N PRO A 50 -8.68 7.09 -5.36
CA PRO A 50 -7.98 6.07 -4.59
C PRO A 50 -8.96 5.19 -3.82
N GLY A 51 -8.71 3.88 -3.84
CA GLY A 51 -9.50 2.90 -3.10
C GLY A 51 -10.90 2.62 -3.63
N SER A 52 -11.23 3.04 -4.86
CA SER A 52 -12.56 2.79 -5.45
C SER A 52 -12.89 1.30 -5.59
N TYR A 53 -11.88 0.47 -5.76
CA TYR A 53 -12.03 -0.96 -6.02
C TYR A 53 -11.25 -1.83 -5.01
N LEU A 54 -10.07 -1.40 -4.61
CA LEU A 54 -9.20 -2.10 -3.67
C LEU A 54 -8.68 -1.11 -2.65
N ALA A 55 -8.80 -1.45 -1.37
CA ALA A 55 -8.22 -0.69 -0.26
C ALA A 55 -7.96 -1.64 0.92
N GLU A 56 -6.68 -1.91 1.18
CA GLU A 56 -6.22 -2.80 2.24
C GLU A 56 -5.02 -2.20 2.96
N ARG A 57 -4.96 -2.35 4.28
CA ARG A 57 -3.81 -1.93 5.07
C ARG A 57 -3.06 -3.12 5.63
N VAL A 58 -1.75 -3.14 5.44
CA VAL A 58 -0.85 -4.16 5.99
C VAL A 58 0.35 -3.49 6.64
N GLY A 59 0.43 -3.55 7.96
CA GLY A 59 1.44 -2.82 8.71
C GLY A 59 1.31 -1.31 8.50
N ASP A 60 2.40 -0.68 8.07
CA ASP A 60 2.45 0.75 7.79
C ASP A 60 2.14 1.07 6.31
N THR A 61 1.83 0.07 5.49
CA THR A 61 1.54 0.27 4.08
C THR A 61 0.04 0.14 3.80
N ILE A 62 -0.50 1.11 3.07
CA ILE A 62 -1.86 1.11 2.54
C ILE A 62 -1.77 0.76 1.05
N TYR A 63 -2.37 -0.35 0.63
CA TYR A 63 -2.50 -0.78 -0.76
C TYR A 63 -3.88 -0.37 -1.28
N PHE A 64 -3.92 0.23 -2.45
CA PHE A 64 -5.18 0.73 -3.01
C PHE A 64 -5.17 0.78 -4.53
N SER A 65 -6.35 0.74 -5.14
CA SER A 65 -6.51 1.02 -6.55
C SER A 65 -6.51 2.52 -6.79
N ALA A 66 -5.83 2.99 -7.84
CA ALA A 66 -5.90 4.38 -8.30
C ALA A 66 -5.60 4.48 -9.79
N ASN A 67 -6.13 5.52 -10.42
CA ASN A 67 -6.00 5.78 -11.85
C ASN A 67 -5.11 7.01 -12.07
N ASP A 68 -3.97 6.84 -12.75
CA ASP A 68 -3.04 7.93 -13.08
C ASP A 68 -3.44 8.74 -14.32
N GLY A 69 -4.48 8.30 -15.03
CA GLY A 69 -4.96 8.90 -16.27
C GLY A 69 -4.29 8.37 -17.52
N THR A 70 -3.33 7.45 -17.41
CA THR A 70 -2.57 6.87 -18.54
C THR A 70 -2.70 5.36 -18.63
N THR A 71 -2.58 4.65 -17.53
CA THR A 71 -2.61 3.17 -17.49
C THR A 71 -3.92 2.59 -16.98
N GLY A 72 -4.85 3.42 -16.50
CA GLY A 72 -6.11 2.95 -15.93
C GLY A 72 -6.04 2.82 -14.41
N TYR A 73 -6.86 1.92 -13.84
CA TYR A 73 -6.81 1.63 -12.40
C TYR A 73 -5.80 0.53 -12.13
N GLU A 74 -4.73 0.90 -11.44
CA GLU A 74 -3.65 0.01 -11.08
C GLU A 74 -3.49 -0.09 -9.55
N MET A 75 -2.67 -1.04 -9.09
CA MET A 75 -2.35 -1.15 -7.68
C MET A 75 -1.27 -0.15 -7.29
N TRP A 76 -1.58 0.65 -6.30
CA TRP A 76 -0.69 1.62 -5.67
C TRP A 76 -0.48 1.27 -4.20
N ALA A 77 0.62 1.74 -3.65
CA ALA A 77 0.92 1.62 -2.24
C ALA A 77 1.38 2.96 -1.67
N HIS A 78 1.00 3.22 -0.43
CA HIS A 78 1.48 4.35 0.36
C HIS A 78 2.04 3.83 1.68
N ASP A 79 3.33 4.06 1.93
CA ASP A 79 3.98 3.75 3.20
C ASP A 79 3.85 4.96 4.14
N THR A 80 3.08 4.77 5.20
CA THR A 80 2.79 5.82 6.17
C THR A 80 3.97 6.15 7.10
N SER A 81 4.99 5.28 7.14
CA SER A 81 6.18 5.49 7.98
C SER A 81 7.20 6.45 7.36
N ASN A 82 7.29 6.47 6.04
CA ASN A 82 8.22 7.32 5.29
C ASN A 82 7.54 8.23 4.26
N MET A 83 6.20 8.20 4.19
CA MET A 83 5.34 9.03 3.32
C MET A 83 5.59 8.81 1.81
N SER A 84 6.14 7.68 1.40
CA SER A 84 6.34 7.35 0.00
C SER A 84 5.09 6.72 -0.63
N THR A 85 4.84 7.06 -1.90
CA THR A 85 3.76 6.47 -2.71
C THR A 85 4.34 5.97 -4.03
N TRP A 86 3.96 4.75 -4.43
CA TRP A 86 4.43 4.14 -5.68
C TRP A 86 3.38 3.24 -6.29
N GLN A 87 3.48 3.04 -7.60
CA GLN A 87 2.72 2.02 -8.32
C GLN A 87 3.35 0.65 -8.04
N VAL A 88 2.55 -0.28 -7.54
CA VAL A 88 3.00 -1.63 -7.19
C VAL A 88 3.03 -2.53 -8.41
N HIS A 89 2.00 -2.45 -9.24
CA HIS A 89 1.83 -3.29 -10.40
C HIS A 89 1.03 -2.56 -11.48
N ASP A 90 1.42 -2.74 -12.73
CA ASP A 90 0.67 -2.37 -13.93
C ASP A 90 0.12 -3.66 -14.54
N ASN A 91 -1.16 -3.92 -14.30
CA ASN A 91 -1.82 -5.15 -14.76
C ASN A 91 -2.19 -5.07 -16.25
N ASN A 92 -2.26 -3.86 -16.81
CA ASN A 92 -2.66 -3.65 -18.19
C ASN A 92 -1.64 -2.76 -18.93
N GLN A 93 -0.54 -3.34 -19.36
CA GLN A 93 0.51 -2.65 -20.10
C GLN A 93 0.00 -2.11 -21.44
N GLY A 94 -0.56 -0.91 -21.44
CA GLY A 94 -0.86 -0.17 -22.66
C GLY A 94 -2.31 0.24 -22.89
N GLY A 95 -3.18 0.16 -21.92
CA GLY A 95 -4.57 0.54 -22.08
C GLY A 95 -5.11 1.49 -21.03
N ALA A 96 -5.48 2.71 -21.43
CA ALA A 96 -6.27 3.66 -20.64
C ALA A 96 -7.72 3.15 -20.38
N THR A 97 -8.02 1.91 -20.72
CA THR A 97 -9.33 1.32 -20.44
C THR A 97 -9.42 1.00 -18.96
N SER A 98 -10.53 1.38 -18.37
CA SER A 98 -10.88 1.22 -16.95
C SER A 98 -10.98 -0.25 -16.53
N ASN A 99 -9.86 -0.97 -16.57
CA ASN A 99 -9.77 -2.30 -16.04
C ASN A 99 -9.62 -2.17 -14.52
N SER A 100 -10.72 -2.39 -13.83
CA SER A 100 -10.86 -2.13 -12.42
C SER A 100 -10.17 -3.23 -11.61
N LEU A 101 -8.95 -2.98 -11.18
CA LEU A 101 -8.26 -3.86 -10.26
C LEU A 101 -9.05 -3.95 -8.95
N GLY A 102 -9.38 -5.16 -8.50
CA GLY A 102 -10.15 -5.38 -7.28
C GLY A 102 -11.65 -5.11 -7.41
N ALA A 103 -12.18 -4.91 -8.63
CA ALA A 103 -13.58 -4.49 -8.85
C ALA A 103 -14.63 -5.39 -8.20
N PHE A 104 -14.34 -6.67 -8.02
CA PHE A 104 -15.29 -7.60 -7.44
C PHE A 104 -14.94 -7.99 -6.01
N HIS A 105 -13.69 -8.32 -5.74
CA HIS A 105 -13.26 -8.77 -4.42
C HIS A 105 -11.75 -8.63 -4.25
N SER A 106 -11.32 -8.30 -3.04
CA SER A 106 -9.96 -8.48 -2.56
C SER A 106 -9.99 -9.19 -1.21
N VAL A 107 -8.97 -9.99 -0.92
CA VAL A 107 -8.83 -10.67 0.36
C VAL A 107 -7.35 -10.83 0.70
N LEU A 108 -7.00 -10.52 1.94
CA LEU A 108 -5.67 -10.74 2.48
C LEU A 108 -5.62 -12.12 3.16
N VAL A 109 -4.75 -13.00 2.68
CA VAL A 109 -4.50 -14.31 3.29
C VAL A 109 -3.01 -14.41 3.63
N GLY A 110 -2.70 -14.38 4.92
CA GLY A 110 -1.33 -14.33 5.38
C GLY A 110 -0.62 -13.04 4.93
N ASP A 111 0.41 -13.18 4.10
CA ASP A 111 1.18 -12.09 3.48
C ASP A 111 0.87 -11.91 1.99
N THR A 112 -0.22 -12.49 1.51
CA THR A 112 -0.59 -12.41 0.10
C THR A 112 -1.96 -11.77 -0.07
N LEU A 113 -2.01 -10.71 -0.85
CA LEU A 113 -3.22 -10.03 -1.27
C LEU A 113 -3.72 -10.66 -2.57
N TYR A 114 -4.89 -11.28 -2.51
CA TYR A 114 -5.60 -11.81 -3.68
C TYR A 114 -6.65 -10.81 -4.13
N PHE A 115 -6.76 -10.58 -5.41
CA PHE A 115 -7.71 -9.64 -5.99
C PHE A 115 -8.09 -10.03 -7.42
N THR A 116 -9.22 -9.53 -7.88
CA THR A 116 -9.61 -9.68 -9.28
C THR A 116 -8.96 -8.57 -10.12
N GLY A 117 -8.52 -8.90 -11.31
CA GLY A 117 -7.92 -7.97 -12.25
C GLY A 117 -8.17 -8.38 -13.69
N ASN A 118 -8.06 -7.44 -14.61
CA ASN A 118 -8.17 -7.68 -16.04
C ASN A 118 -6.93 -7.09 -16.72
N ASP A 119 -6.19 -7.91 -17.45
CA ASP A 119 -4.96 -7.54 -18.17
C ASP A 119 -5.22 -6.90 -19.55
N GLY A 120 -6.50 -6.74 -19.90
CA GLY A 120 -6.91 -6.20 -21.20
C GLY A 120 -6.93 -7.22 -22.34
N SER A 121 -6.49 -8.46 -22.11
CA SER A 121 -6.40 -9.51 -23.14
C SER A 121 -7.20 -10.77 -22.83
N THR A 122 -7.17 -11.25 -21.59
CA THR A 122 -7.76 -12.53 -21.20
C THR A 122 -9.06 -12.40 -20.39
N GLY A 123 -9.40 -11.18 -19.97
CA GLY A 123 -10.62 -10.90 -19.23
C GLY A 123 -10.36 -10.72 -17.73
N TRP A 124 -11.26 -11.23 -16.88
CA TRP A 124 -11.15 -11.10 -15.42
C TRP A 124 -10.56 -12.36 -14.81
N GLU A 125 -9.39 -12.23 -14.17
CA GLU A 125 -8.68 -13.32 -13.51
C GLU A 125 -8.46 -13.03 -12.03
N LEU A 126 -8.11 -14.08 -11.29
CA LEU A 126 -7.60 -13.97 -9.93
C LEU A 126 -6.09 -13.68 -9.97
N TRP A 127 -5.71 -12.58 -9.39
CA TRP A 127 -4.33 -12.16 -9.21
C TRP A 127 -3.90 -12.33 -7.75
N ALA A 128 -2.60 -12.47 -7.56
CA ALA A 128 -1.99 -12.53 -6.23
C ALA A 128 -0.76 -11.65 -6.18
N HIS A 129 -0.70 -10.78 -5.18
CA HIS A 129 0.47 -9.97 -4.88
C HIS A 129 0.99 -10.35 -3.50
N ARG A 130 2.21 -10.87 -3.45
CA ARG A 130 2.87 -11.15 -2.18
C ARG A 130 3.42 -9.84 -1.61
N LEU A 131 2.87 -9.44 -0.49
CA LEU A 131 3.33 -8.28 0.26
C LEU A 131 4.74 -8.54 0.77
N ALA A 132 5.63 -7.55 0.71
CA ALA A 132 6.91 -7.65 1.38
C ALA A 132 6.63 -8.03 2.82
N SER A 133 7.32 -9.06 3.33
CA SER A 133 7.09 -9.56 4.68
C SER A 133 7.27 -8.41 5.66
N VAL A 134 6.16 -7.79 6.04
CA VAL A 134 6.14 -6.99 7.26
C VAL A 134 6.43 -7.97 8.37
N ASN A 135 7.50 -7.74 9.08
CA ASN A 135 7.81 -8.48 10.29
C ASN A 135 6.63 -8.26 11.25
N ARG A 136 5.60 -9.11 11.13
CA ARG A 136 4.43 -9.07 12.01
C ARG A 136 4.87 -9.55 13.38
N GLN A 137 5.46 -8.65 14.10
CA GLN A 137 5.64 -8.86 15.52
C GLN A 137 4.27 -8.70 16.19
N THR A 138 3.59 -9.80 16.42
CA THR A 138 2.43 -9.84 17.31
C THR A 138 2.97 -9.67 18.72
N ASN A 139 3.04 -8.42 19.17
CA ASN A 139 3.37 -8.13 20.55
C ASN A 139 2.12 -8.44 21.41
N THR A 140 2.10 -9.57 22.10
CA THR A 140 1.05 -9.98 23.02
C THR A 140 1.22 -9.36 24.42
N GLY A 141 1.80 -8.14 24.49
CA GLY A 141 1.81 -7.37 25.74
C GLY A 141 2.97 -7.68 26.67
N GLY A 142 4.18 -7.40 26.26
CA GLY A 142 5.40 -7.39 27.06
C GLY A 142 6.52 -6.67 26.33
N ASP A 143 7.54 -6.20 27.05
CA ASP A 143 8.73 -5.62 26.43
C ASP A 143 9.44 -6.65 25.55
N ILE A 144 9.87 -6.24 24.36
CA ILE A 144 10.66 -7.09 23.47
C ILE A 144 12.03 -7.30 24.10
N THR A 145 12.26 -8.47 24.66
CA THR A 145 13.53 -8.81 25.30
C THR A 145 14.54 -9.48 24.35
N SER A 146 14.07 -9.97 23.20
CA SER A 146 14.94 -10.60 22.19
C SER A 146 14.31 -10.62 20.80
N TRP A 147 15.19 -10.70 19.78
CA TRP A 147 14.84 -10.83 18.38
C TRP A 147 15.45 -12.11 17.82
N ALA A 148 14.77 -12.72 16.84
CA ALA A 148 15.27 -13.87 16.12
C ALA A 148 14.96 -13.76 14.62
N ILE A 149 15.80 -14.36 13.79
CA ILE A 149 15.51 -14.58 12.37
C ILE A 149 15.42 -16.09 12.16
N ASN A 150 14.52 -16.51 11.29
CA ASN A 150 14.30 -17.92 10.95
C ASN A 150 14.98 -18.32 9.61
N ALA A 151 15.88 -17.48 9.11
CA ALA A 151 16.67 -17.72 7.92
C ALA A 151 18.17 -17.59 8.24
N SER A 152 19.02 -18.32 7.49
CA SER A 152 20.46 -18.12 7.56
C SER A 152 20.84 -16.81 6.89
N LEU A 153 21.68 -16.02 7.54
CA LEU A 153 22.27 -14.85 6.93
C LEU A 153 23.38 -15.24 5.95
N PRO A 154 23.59 -14.45 4.88
CA PRO A 154 24.80 -14.56 4.06
C PRO A 154 26.07 -14.51 4.89
N ALA A 155 27.15 -15.14 4.40
CA ALA A 155 28.44 -15.10 5.06
C ALA A 155 28.92 -13.66 5.30
N GLY A 156 29.52 -13.41 6.45
CA GLY A 156 29.96 -12.07 6.86
C GLY A 156 28.91 -11.19 7.53
N LEU A 157 27.63 -11.61 7.56
CA LEU A 157 26.59 -10.89 8.29
C LEU A 157 26.24 -11.56 9.63
N SER A 158 25.90 -10.74 10.60
CA SER A 158 25.46 -11.15 11.93
C SER A 158 24.14 -10.50 12.30
N PHE A 159 23.39 -11.13 13.20
CA PHE A 159 22.12 -10.62 13.69
C PHE A 159 22.20 -10.29 15.18
N GLY A 160 21.84 -9.06 15.53
CA GLY A 160 21.78 -8.61 16.92
C GLY A 160 20.47 -9.01 17.58
N THR A 161 20.50 -10.04 18.44
CA THR A 161 19.31 -10.55 19.14
C THR A 161 18.70 -9.57 20.13
N ASN A 162 19.44 -8.54 20.54
CA ASN A 162 18.96 -7.54 21.51
C ASN A 162 18.25 -6.35 20.86
N ASN A 163 18.50 -6.05 19.59
CA ASN A 163 17.99 -4.89 18.90
C ASN A 163 17.41 -5.17 17.50
N GLY A 164 17.43 -6.43 17.07
CA GLY A 164 16.89 -6.84 15.78
C GLY A 164 17.68 -6.34 14.57
N THR A 165 18.92 -5.84 14.73
CA THR A 165 19.70 -5.29 13.62
C THR A 165 20.56 -6.36 12.94
N ILE A 166 20.73 -6.25 11.62
CA ILE A 166 21.70 -7.02 10.84
C ILE A 166 22.92 -6.12 10.62
N PHE A 167 24.11 -6.66 10.90
CA PHE A 167 25.37 -5.93 10.76
C PHE A 167 26.48 -6.83 10.24
N GLY A 168 27.53 -6.25 9.71
CA GLY A 168 28.66 -6.95 9.09
C GLY A 168 28.82 -6.60 7.61
N THR A 169 29.81 -7.20 6.95
CA THR A 169 30.08 -7.03 5.52
C THR A 169 29.87 -8.39 4.84
N PRO A 170 29.01 -8.50 3.84
CA PRO A 170 28.86 -9.75 3.08
C PRO A 170 30.17 -10.13 2.41
N THR A 171 30.56 -11.41 2.46
CA THR A 171 31.76 -11.95 1.81
C THR A 171 31.37 -12.90 0.68
#